data_58d6eadcd6b14181bedfd6d37413e214
#
_entry.id   58d6eadcd6b14181bedfd6d37413e214
#
_cell.length_a   1.000
_cell.length_b   1.000
_cell.length_c   1.000
_cell.angle_alpha   90.00
_cell.angle_beta   90.00
_cell.angle_gamma   90.00
#
_symmetry.space_group_name_H-M   'P 1'
#
loop_
_entity.id
_entity.type
_entity.pdbx_description
1 polymer ?
#
loop_
_entity_poly.entity_id
_entity_poly.type
_entity_poly.pdbx_seq_one_letter_code
_entity_poly.pdbx_strand_id
1 'polypeptide(L)'
;KRVKEAKPEACIDGVHLQSQIAQGQEVIVGMVRDPQFGALMMFGSGGVEVEGLKDVAFALAPLTQAEAEKMIRKTWAGRKLKGFRNIPAADEESVIDVLIKLSWLAFENESIEEIEINPLRVLSTGAVAVDVRMRLKGEKP
;
A
#
# COMPACT_ATOMS: atom_id res chain seq x y z
N LYS A 1 -10.65 -24.76 21.74
CA LYS A 1 -11.74 -25.09 22.66
C LYS A 1 -12.93 -24.18 22.43
N ARG A 2 -12.82 -22.87 22.61
CA ARG A 2 -13.90 -21.88 22.44
C ARG A 2 -14.63 -21.95 21.07
N VAL A 3 -13.90 -22.15 19.97
CA VAL A 3 -14.50 -22.21 18.62
C VAL A 3 -15.40 -23.45 18.46
N LYS A 4 -14.94 -24.62 18.96
CA LYS A 4 -15.75 -25.85 18.94
C LYS A 4 -16.97 -25.77 19.86
N GLU A 5 -16.91 -25.01 20.95
CA GLU A 5 -18.04 -24.77 21.85
C GLU A 5 -19.08 -23.85 21.20
N ALA A 6 -18.61 -22.82 20.44
CA ALA A 6 -19.49 -21.87 19.77
C ALA A 6 -20.05 -22.39 18.42
N LYS A 7 -19.31 -23.28 17.73
CA LYS A 7 -19.67 -23.89 16.44
C LYS A 7 -19.18 -25.34 16.40
N PRO A 8 -19.96 -26.31 16.91
CA PRO A 8 -19.58 -27.73 16.95
C PRO A 8 -19.26 -28.37 15.60
N GLU A 9 -19.96 -27.94 14.55
CA GLU A 9 -19.79 -28.42 13.17
C GLU A 9 -18.56 -27.87 12.44
N ALA A 10 -17.84 -26.88 13.03
CA ALA A 10 -16.71 -26.27 12.35
C ALA A 10 -15.56 -27.26 12.17
N CYS A 11 -15.11 -27.46 10.93
CA CYS A 11 -13.84 -28.10 10.63
C CYS A 11 -12.71 -27.10 10.93
N ILE A 12 -11.82 -27.45 11.82
CA ILE A 12 -10.70 -26.59 12.25
C ILE A 12 -9.41 -27.24 11.76
N ASP A 13 -8.83 -26.72 10.68
CA ASP A 13 -7.59 -27.23 10.09
C ASP A 13 -6.34 -26.70 10.83
N GLY A 14 -6.49 -25.59 11.57
CA GLY A 14 -5.40 -24.99 12.35
C GLY A 14 -5.71 -23.58 12.84
N VAL A 15 -4.69 -22.90 13.27
CA VAL A 15 -4.73 -21.48 13.67
C VAL A 15 -3.59 -20.73 12.99
N HIS A 16 -3.88 -19.51 12.52
CA HIS A 16 -2.87 -18.59 12.05
C HIS A 16 -2.36 -17.74 13.21
N LEU A 17 -1.04 -17.71 13.41
CA LEU A 17 -0.38 -16.83 14.37
C LEU A 17 0.38 -15.77 13.60
N GLN A 18 0.01 -14.51 13.80
CA GLN A 18 0.64 -13.35 13.17
C GLN A 18 1.11 -12.35 14.21
N SER A 19 2.20 -11.64 13.90
CA SER A 19 2.60 -10.49 14.72
C SER A 19 1.56 -9.38 14.61
N GLN A 20 1.19 -8.80 15.75
CA GLN A 20 0.32 -7.64 15.78
C GLN A 20 1.12 -6.40 15.35
N ILE A 21 0.73 -5.79 14.25
CA ILE A 21 1.34 -4.55 13.76
C ILE A 21 0.86 -3.40 14.65
N ALA A 22 1.79 -2.54 15.08
CA ALA A 22 1.47 -1.35 15.83
C ALA A 22 0.51 -0.42 15.07
N GLN A 23 -0.17 0.46 15.80
CA GLN A 23 -1.01 1.48 15.18
C GLN A 23 -0.15 2.44 14.35
N GLY A 24 -0.67 2.88 13.21
CA GLY A 24 -0.03 3.79 12.29
C GLY A 24 -1.04 4.39 11.31
N GLN A 25 -0.57 5.26 10.43
CA GLN A 25 -1.38 5.80 9.37
C GLN A 25 -1.44 4.81 8.19
N GLU A 26 -2.58 4.71 7.53
CA GLU A 26 -2.77 3.80 6.41
C GLU A 26 -2.77 4.57 5.09
N VAL A 27 -1.94 4.12 4.16
CA VAL A 27 -1.86 4.63 2.80
C VAL A 27 -1.93 3.47 1.81
N ILE A 28 -2.27 3.78 0.57
CA ILE A 28 -2.17 2.84 -0.55
C ILE A 28 -0.98 3.22 -1.43
N VAL A 29 -0.22 2.22 -1.82
CA VAL A 29 0.84 2.31 -2.82
C VAL A 29 0.57 1.24 -3.86
N GLY A 30 0.53 1.62 -5.13
CA GLY A 30 0.26 0.66 -6.19
C GLY A 30 0.94 0.99 -7.50
N MET A 31 0.86 0.05 -8.41
CA MET A 31 1.27 0.19 -9.79
C MET A 31 0.30 -0.56 -10.70
N VAL A 32 -0.07 0.05 -11.80
CA VAL A 32 -0.77 -0.59 -12.90
C VAL A 32 0.01 -0.35 -14.20
N ARG A 33 0.09 -1.37 -15.04
CA ARG A 33 0.76 -1.24 -16.33
C ARG A 33 -0.23 -0.77 -17.39
N ASP A 34 -0.02 0.46 -17.84
CA ASP A 34 -0.74 1.02 -18.97
C ASP A 34 -0.11 0.55 -20.28
N PRO A 35 -0.91 0.13 -21.29
CA PRO A 35 -0.39 -0.35 -22.58
C PRO A 35 0.40 0.70 -23.38
N GLN A 36 0.13 1.98 -23.17
CA GLN A 36 0.77 3.09 -23.92
C GLN A 36 1.90 3.74 -23.13
N PHE A 37 1.72 3.91 -21.81
CA PHE A 37 2.64 4.67 -20.96
C PHE A 37 3.55 3.82 -20.10
N GLY A 38 3.34 2.50 -20.02
CA GLY A 38 4.13 1.61 -19.18
C GLY A 38 3.64 1.59 -17.73
N ALA A 39 4.55 1.42 -16.78
CA ALA A 39 4.18 1.29 -15.37
C ALA A 39 3.77 2.64 -14.77
N LEU A 40 2.51 2.76 -14.35
CA LEU A 40 1.92 3.93 -13.71
C LEU A 40 1.83 3.69 -12.20
N MET A 41 2.61 4.44 -11.44
CA MET A 41 2.61 4.40 -9.98
C MET A 41 1.44 5.17 -9.41
N MET A 42 0.88 4.67 -8.29
CA MET A 42 -0.22 5.29 -7.56
C MET A 42 0.13 5.43 -6.08
N PHE A 43 -0.25 6.55 -5.49
CA PHE A 43 -0.19 6.80 -4.04
C PHE A 43 -1.45 7.52 -3.59
N GLY A 44 -1.99 7.15 -2.42
CA GLY A 44 -3.18 7.80 -1.87
C GLY A 44 -3.56 7.36 -0.47
N SER A 45 -4.77 7.73 -0.04
CA SER A 45 -5.37 7.25 1.21
C SER A 45 -5.59 5.75 1.15
N GLY A 46 -5.21 5.02 2.20
CA GLY A 46 -5.39 3.58 2.34
C GLY A 46 -6.61 3.21 3.21
N GLY A 47 -6.86 1.92 3.31
CA GLY A 47 -7.95 1.38 4.12
C GLY A 47 -9.32 1.78 3.60
N VAL A 48 -10.26 2.00 4.52
CA VAL A 48 -11.67 2.35 4.19
C VAL A 48 -11.85 3.75 3.62
N GLU A 49 -10.84 4.61 3.65
CA GLU A 49 -10.90 5.97 3.12
C GLU A 49 -10.77 6.03 1.59
N VAL A 50 -10.31 4.95 0.93
CA VAL A 50 -10.04 4.90 -0.53
C VAL A 50 -11.30 5.16 -1.35
N GLU A 51 -12.44 4.63 -0.94
CA GLU A 51 -13.66 4.64 -1.75
C GLU A 51 -14.37 6.02 -1.78
N GLY A 52 -14.09 6.89 -0.82
CA GLY A 52 -14.84 8.14 -0.65
C GLY A 52 -14.16 9.41 -1.18
N LEU A 53 -12.84 9.48 -1.24
CA LEU A 53 -12.14 10.76 -1.33
C LEU A 53 -11.45 11.04 -2.69
N LYS A 54 -11.30 10.06 -3.59
CA LYS A 54 -10.49 10.22 -4.83
C LYS A 54 -9.10 10.84 -4.57
N ASP A 55 -8.55 10.59 -3.38
CA ASP A 55 -7.29 11.16 -2.90
C ASP A 55 -6.11 10.35 -3.40
N VAL A 56 -5.84 10.45 -4.68
CA VAL A 56 -4.76 9.70 -5.34
C VAL A 56 -3.89 10.60 -6.20
N ALA A 57 -2.60 10.28 -6.25
CA ALA A 57 -1.63 10.87 -7.16
C ALA A 57 -0.99 9.78 -8.01
N PHE A 58 -0.70 10.11 -9.27
CA PHE A 58 -0.07 9.20 -10.22
C PHE A 58 1.23 9.79 -10.76
N ALA A 59 2.18 8.90 -11.10
CA ALA A 59 3.40 9.23 -11.84
C ALA A 59 3.91 8.01 -12.61
N LEU A 60 4.70 8.21 -13.66
CA LEU A 60 5.29 7.12 -14.44
C LEU A 60 6.54 6.57 -13.73
N ALA A 61 6.71 5.25 -13.75
CA ALA A 61 7.94 4.60 -13.29
C ALA A 61 9.07 4.72 -14.35
N PRO A 62 10.36 4.72 -13.93
CA PRO A 62 10.83 4.68 -12.54
C PRO A 62 10.78 6.05 -11.88
N LEU A 63 10.49 6.11 -10.59
CA LEU A 63 10.41 7.36 -9.83
C LEU A 63 11.78 7.82 -9.34
N THR A 64 12.02 9.12 -9.44
CA THR A 64 13.03 9.82 -8.66
C THR A 64 12.49 10.16 -7.27
N GLN A 65 13.37 10.49 -6.33
CA GLN A 65 12.97 10.95 -5.00
C GLN A 65 12.03 12.17 -5.07
N ALA A 66 12.37 13.15 -5.91
CA ALA A 66 11.57 14.37 -6.06
C ALA A 66 10.15 14.09 -6.59
N GLU A 67 9.99 13.09 -7.47
CA GLU A 67 8.67 12.69 -7.98
C GLU A 67 7.86 11.95 -6.92
N ALA A 68 8.47 11.03 -6.16
CA ALA A 68 7.83 10.36 -5.04
C ALA A 68 7.34 11.37 -3.98
N GLU A 69 8.19 12.29 -3.56
CA GLU A 69 7.81 13.38 -2.66
C GLU A 69 6.66 14.24 -3.23
N LYS A 70 6.70 14.55 -4.54
CA LYS A 70 5.64 15.32 -5.20
C LYS A 70 4.30 14.57 -5.20
N MET A 71 4.30 13.24 -5.39
CA MET A 71 3.10 12.40 -5.29
C MET A 71 2.50 12.50 -3.88
N ILE A 72 3.33 12.32 -2.85
CA ILE A 72 2.91 12.38 -1.44
C ILE A 72 2.31 13.77 -1.14
N ARG A 73 3.00 14.84 -1.48
CA ARG A 73 2.52 16.22 -1.22
C ARG A 73 1.20 16.58 -1.88
N LYS A 74 0.85 15.95 -3.01
CA LYS A 74 -0.39 16.21 -3.74
C LYS A 74 -1.64 15.64 -3.06
N THR A 75 -1.48 14.67 -2.16
CA THR A 75 -2.60 13.95 -1.56
C THR A 75 -2.88 14.42 -0.13
N TRP A 76 -4.09 14.17 0.33
CA TRP A 76 -4.45 14.34 1.74
C TRP A 76 -3.74 13.31 2.62
N ALA A 77 -3.64 12.06 2.12
CA ALA A 77 -2.87 11.01 2.78
C ALA A 77 -1.46 11.47 3.12
N GLY A 78 -0.72 12.00 2.15
CA GLY A 78 0.62 12.51 2.36
C GLY A 78 0.70 13.70 3.33
N ARG A 79 -0.28 14.59 3.28
CA ARG A 79 -0.36 15.69 4.26
C ARG A 79 -0.58 15.20 5.69
N LYS A 80 -1.40 14.14 5.86
CA LYS A 80 -1.62 13.50 7.16
C LYS A 80 -0.32 12.91 7.74
N LEU A 81 0.58 12.38 6.90
CA LEU A 81 1.85 11.81 7.38
C LEU A 81 2.68 12.79 8.21
N LYS A 82 2.56 14.09 7.97
CA LYS A 82 3.23 15.14 8.78
C LYS A 82 2.61 15.39 10.14
N GLY A 83 1.53 14.68 10.45
CA GLY A 83 0.71 14.91 11.65
C GLY A 83 -0.41 15.90 11.40
N PHE A 84 -1.60 15.59 11.90
CA PHE A 84 -2.78 16.47 11.78
C PHE A 84 -3.71 16.31 12.98
N ARG A 85 -3.95 17.39 13.74
CA ARG A 85 -4.76 17.38 14.96
C ARG A 85 -4.28 16.28 15.93
N ASN A 86 -5.12 15.26 16.18
CA ASN A 86 -4.81 14.14 17.07
C ASN A 86 -4.12 12.96 16.35
N ILE A 87 -3.77 13.12 15.06
CA ILE A 87 -3.05 12.11 14.29
C ILE A 87 -1.54 12.44 14.40
N PRO A 88 -0.73 11.57 15.03
CA PRO A 88 0.69 11.80 15.13
C PRO A 88 1.37 11.72 13.76
N ALA A 89 2.53 12.37 13.63
CA ALA A 89 3.36 12.24 12.44
C ALA A 89 3.82 10.78 12.26
N ALA A 90 4.00 10.38 11.01
CA ALA A 90 4.46 9.06 10.60
C ALA A 90 5.67 9.20 9.67
N ASP A 91 6.37 8.11 9.41
CA ASP A 91 7.62 8.08 8.65
C ASP A 91 7.38 8.25 7.14
N GLU A 92 7.34 9.51 6.69
CA GLU A 92 7.18 9.87 5.26
C GLU A 92 8.33 9.31 4.41
N GLU A 93 9.58 9.29 4.94
CA GLU A 93 10.75 8.78 4.21
C GLU A 93 10.63 7.30 3.87
N SER A 94 10.06 6.50 4.77
CA SER A 94 9.80 5.09 4.51
C SER A 94 8.78 4.88 3.38
N VAL A 95 7.82 5.79 3.20
CA VAL A 95 6.85 5.75 2.09
C VAL A 95 7.54 6.11 0.77
N ILE A 96 8.41 7.13 0.78
CA ILE A 96 9.22 7.51 -0.38
C ILE A 96 10.07 6.33 -0.84
N ASP A 97 10.74 5.66 0.08
CA ASP A 97 11.58 4.49 -0.20
C ASP A 97 10.77 3.33 -0.81
N VAL A 98 9.57 3.06 -0.27
CA VAL A 98 8.65 2.04 -0.84
C VAL A 98 8.22 2.42 -2.25
N LEU A 99 7.82 3.68 -2.50
CA LEU A 99 7.41 4.15 -3.83
C LEU A 99 8.54 3.99 -4.85
N ILE A 100 9.75 4.38 -4.50
CA ILE A 100 10.91 4.28 -5.38
C ILE A 100 11.22 2.81 -5.68
N LYS A 101 11.34 1.95 -4.65
CA LYS A 101 11.63 0.52 -4.82
C LYS A 101 10.57 -0.20 -5.65
N LEU A 102 9.28 0.09 -5.40
CA LEU A 102 8.18 -0.50 -6.16
C LEU A 102 8.22 -0.04 -7.62
N SER A 103 8.56 1.22 -7.88
CA SER A 103 8.66 1.75 -9.24
C SER A 103 9.79 1.11 -10.03
N TRP A 104 10.93 0.87 -9.42
CA TRP A 104 12.04 0.13 -10.04
C TRP A 104 11.69 -1.34 -10.26
N LEU A 105 11.07 -1.99 -9.29
CA LEU A 105 10.58 -3.37 -9.46
C LEU A 105 9.66 -3.48 -10.68
N ALA A 106 8.72 -2.55 -10.82
CA ALA A 106 7.79 -2.52 -11.94
C ALA A 106 8.48 -2.21 -13.28
N PHE A 107 9.48 -1.31 -13.25
CA PHE A 107 10.23 -0.94 -14.44
C PHE A 107 11.09 -2.10 -14.98
N GLU A 108 11.77 -2.81 -14.08
CA GLU A 108 12.64 -3.92 -14.44
C GLU A 108 11.89 -5.21 -14.80
N ASN A 109 10.63 -5.34 -14.38
CA ASN A 109 9.83 -6.55 -14.55
C ASN A 109 8.55 -6.30 -15.36
N GLU A 110 8.65 -6.35 -16.68
CA GLU A 110 7.51 -6.11 -17.57
C GLU A 110 6.39 -7.15 -17.45
N SER A 111 6.65 -8.31 -16.86
CA SER A 111 5.65 -9.33 -16.59
C SER A 111 4.64 -8.93 -15.50
N ILE A 112 4.97 -7.94 -14.68
CA ILE A 112 4.08 -7.46 -13.64
C ILE A 112 3.07 -6.49 -14.27
N GLU A 113 1.79 -6.81 -14.21
CA GLU A 113 0.71 -5.97 -14.71
C GLU A 113 0.14 -5.05 -13.63
N GLU A 114 0.12 -5.54 -12.39
CA GLU A 114 -0.45 -4.78 -11.28
C GLU A 114 0.22 -5.18 -9.96
N ILE A 115 0.47 -4.20 -9.12
CA ILE A 115 0.84 -4.40 -7.70
C ILE A 115 0.03 -3.41 -6.88
N GLU A 116 -0.55 -3.90 -5.78
CA GLU A 116 -1.25 -3.08 -4.80
C GLU A 116 -0.79 -3.46 -3.39
N ILE A 117 -0.38 -2.46 -2.62
CA ILE A 117 -0.13 -2.56 -1.19
C ILE A 117 -1.21 -1.74 -0.49
N ASN A 118 -2.22 -2.42 0.08
CA ASN A 118 -3.36 -1.76 0.69
C ASN A 118 -3.91 -2.53 1.90
N PRO A 119 -3.64 -2.05 3.13
CA PRO A 119 -2.87 -0.83 3.42
C PRO A 119 -1.35 -1.07 3.54
N LEU A 120 -0.58 -0.04 3.17
CA LEU A 120 0.75 0.17 3.72
C LEU A 120 0.58 0.93 5.03
N ARG A 121 0.94 0.32 6.16
CA ARG A 121 0.85 0.96 7.47
C ARG A 121 2.14 1.67 7.80
N VAL A 122 2.06 3.00 7.89
CA VAL A 122 3.18 3.89 8.16
C VAL A 122 3.23 4.16 9.67
N LEU A 123 4.33 3.76 10.30
CA LEU A 123 4.58 3.90 11.72
C LEU A 123 5.29 5.23 12.02
N SER A 124 5.58 5.51 13.27
CA SER A 124 6.48 6.63 13.65
C SER A 124 7.89 6.42 13.12
N THR A 125 8.29 5.18 12.88
CA THR A 125 9.55 4.77 12.25
C THR A 125 9.29 3.53 11.41
N GLY A 126 9.54 3.62 10.10
CA GLY A 126 9.30 2.53 9.14
C GLY A 126 7.85 2.42 8.66
N ALA A 127 7.66 1.52 7.70
CA ALA A 127 6.35 1.16 7.16
C ALA A 127 6.24 -0.36 7.00
N VAL A 128 5.03 -0.90 7.11
CA VAL A 128 4.74 -2.33 7.00
C VAL A 128 3.63 -2.55 5.98
N ALA A 129 3.91 -3.36 4.96
CA ALA A 129 2.89 -3.84 4.04
C ALA A 129 2.00 -4.86 4.76
N VAL A 130 0.70 -4.56 4.90
CA VAL A 130 -0.26 -5.42 5.60
C VAL A 130 -0.90 -6.40 4.64
N ASP A 131 -1.30 -5.92 3.48
CA ASP A 131 -1.82 -6.73 2.38
C ASP A 131 -1.15 -6.32 1.07
N VAL A 132 -0.72 -7.31 0.31
CA VAL A 132 -0.06 -7.11 -0.98
C VAL A 132 -0.73 -8.01 -2.01
N ARG A 133 -1.17 -7.41 -3.11
CA ARG A 133 -1.68 -8.12 -4.27
C ARG A 133 -0.79 -7.85 -5.47
N MET A 134 -0.53 -8.90 -6.25
CA MET A 134 0.25 -8.80 -7.48
C MET A 134 -0.43 -9.64 -8.56
N ARG A 135 -0.51 -9.09 -9.77
CA ARG A 135 -0.99 -9.80 -10.95
C ARG A 135 0.10 -9.80 -12.02
N LEU A 136 0.36 -10.99 -12.57
CA LEU A 136 1.31 -11.20 -13.65
C LEU A 136 0.58 -11.34 -15.00
N LYS A 137 1.29 -11.07 -16.09
CA LYS A 137 0.80 -11.28 -17.46
C LYS A 137 0.34 -12.73 -17.64
N GLY A 138 -0.87 -12.90 -18.16
CA GLY A 138 -1.45 -14.22 -18.42
C GLY A 138 -2.21 -14.83 -17.25
N GLU A 139 -2.18 -14.27 -16.08
CA GLU A 139 -3.09 -14.66 -14.98
C GLU A 139 -4.47 -14.03 -15.21
N LYS A 140 -5.50 -14.87 -15.08
CA LYS A 140 -6.88 -14.35 -15.11
C LYS A 140 -7.20 -13.64 -13.79
N PRO A 141 -7.96 -12.53 -13.84
CA PRO A 141 -8.41 -11.83 -12.65
C PRO A 141 -9.29 -12.68 -11.75
#